data_85b12d48d4fd33da679b6616149363ca
#
_entry.id   85b12d48d4fd33da679b6616149363ca
#
_cell.length_a   1.000
_cell.length_b   1.000
_cell.length_c   1.000
_cell.angle_alpha   90.00
_cell.angle_beta   90.00
_cell.angle_gamma   90.00
#
_symmetry.space_group_name_H-M   'P 1'
#
loop_
_entity.id
_entity.type
_entity.pdbx_description
1 polymer ?
#
loop_
_entity_poly.entity_id
_entity_poly.type
_entity_poly.pdbx_seq_one_letter_code
_entity_poly.pdbx_strand_id
1 'polypeptide(L)'
;MALAEGAALLGQSPGLAVVELANAPARFRATGPLRIALTGAAFRATLRERGEERPLSWNTSHALPAGAELSLSPGEGGFAYLTPAGGIETPPVLGARSAHLAAGIGRAMEVGEELAPGPDPGGPADMVLDPLPRFGGGAVRVVESLQTSAFPTEQVERFHRTTFRRDARGNRMGVRLNPGDGTGFEAPGGLSILSEIVQPGDIQITGDGTPYVLLCECQTTGGYPRIATVLPCDLSRVAQAPPGAALTFRFVSRDEGRAAMADHARALASLRGRLRPRLRDPAAMADLLSYNLIGGVVSAHHQEDAS
;
A
#
# COMPACT_ATOMS: atom_id res chain seq x y z
N MET A 1 -0.63 -3.93 4.55
CA MET A 1 -0.96 -2.62 5.17
C MET A 1 -2.07 -1.91 4.41
N ALA A 2 -1.86 -1.39 3.19
CA ALA A 2 -2.85 -0.60 2.45
C ALA A 2 -4.22 -1.28 2.31
N LEU A 3 -4.28 -2.59 2.07
CA LEU A 3 -5.53 -3.36 2.03
C LEU A 3 -6.28 -3.31 3.37
N ALA A 4 -5.55 -3.43 4.49
CA ALA A 4 -6.16 -3.35 5.83
C ALA A 4 -6.65 -1.93 6.13
N GLU A 5 -5.93 -0.89 5.68
CA GLU A 5 -6.35 0.51 5.80
C GLU A 5 -7.63 0.79 5.00
N GLY A 6 -7.69 0.32 3.74
CA GLY A 6 -8.88 0.44 2.89
C GLY A 6 -10.09 -0.29 3.48
N ALA A 7 -9.87 -1.50 3.99
CA ALA A 7 -10.90 -2.28 4.66
C ALA A 7 -11.40 -1.60 5.95
N ALA A 8 -10.50 -1.01 6.75
CA ALA A 8 -10.87 -0.27 7.95
C ALA A 8 -11.74 0.95 7.61
N LEU A 9 -11.35 1.75 6.59
CA LEU A 9 -12.09 2.93 6.11
C LEU A 9 -13.52 2.60 5.67
N LEU A 10 -13.78 1.39 5.21
CA LEU A 10 -15.09 0.94 4.73
C LEU A 10 -15.83 0.03 5.72
N GLY A 11 -15.21 -0.31 6.85
CA GLY A 11 -15.80 -1.18 7.85
C GLY A 11 -15.91 -2.66 7.44
N GLN A 12 -15.07 -3.13 6.51
CA GLN A 12 -15.14 -4.48 5.93
C GLN A 12 -13.94 -5.36 6.26
N SER A 13 -13.93 -6.59 5.74
CA SER A 13 -12.81 -7.54 5.86
C SER A 13 -11.65 -7.15 4.94
N PRO A 14 -10.38 -7.23 5.39
CA PRO A 14 -9.22 -7.00 4.54
C PRO A 14 -8.95 -8.12 3.53
N GLY A 15 -9.66 -9.24 3.60
CA GLY A 15 -9.56 -10.35 2.65
C GLY A 15 -10.38 -10.18 1.37
N LEU A 16 -11.15 -9.10 1.24
CA LEU A 16 -11.93 -8.82 0.04
C LEU A 16 -11.02 -8.32 -1.10
N ALA A 17 -11.39 -8.66 -2.33
CA ALA A 17 -10.63 -8.25 -3.50
C ALA A 17 -10.76 -6.73 -3.76
N VAL A 18 -9.66 -6.13 -4.22
CA VAL A 18 -9.54 -4.71 -4.51
C VAL A 18 -8.80 -4.50 -5.84
N VAL A 19 -8.85 -3.30 -6.39
CA VAL A 19 -8.00 -2.93 -7.53
C VAL A 19 -6.65 -2.44 -7.04
N GLU A 20 -5.58 -3.05 -7.50
CA GLU A 20 -4.21 -2.57 -7.34
C GLU A 20 -3.76 -1.80 -8.59
N LEU A 21 -3.15 -0.66 -8.38
CA LEU A 21 -2.57 0.20 -9.41
C LEU A 21 -1.05 0.22 -9.22
N ALA A 22 -0.34 -0.51 -10.07
CA ALA A 22 1.12 -0.60 -10.05
C ALA A 22 1.72 0.52 -10.93
N ASN A 23 1.73 1.74 -10.41
CA ASN A 23 2.25 2.94 -11.09
C ASN A 23 1.63 3.18 -12.49
N ALA A 24 0.37 2.80 -12.68
CA ALA A 24 -0.37 2.98 -13.92
C ALA A 24 -1.61 3.86 -13.70
N PRO A 25 -1.94 4.75 -14.65
CA PRO A 25 -3.17 5.52 -14.58
C PRO A 25 -4.39 4.63 -14.78
N ALA A 26 -5.51 5.02 -14.20
CA ALA A 26 -6.78 4.33 -14.40
C ALA A 26 -7.94 5.31 -14.39
N ARG A 27 -9.03 4.94 -15.08
CA ARG A 27 -10.29 5.68 -15.07
C ARG A 27 -11.44 4.70 -14.86
N PHE A 28 -12.34 5.06 -13.96
CA PHE A 28 -13.50 4.26 -13.61
C PHE A 28 -14.76 5.10 -13.72
N ARG A 29 -15.88 4.49 -14.08
CA ARG A 29 -17.20 5.08 -14.00
C ARG A 29 -18.05 4.25 -13.05
N ALA A 30 -18.68 4.89 -12.08
CA ALA A 30 -19.65 4.26 -11.19
C ALA A 30 -20.98 4.09 -11.91
N THR A 31 -21.45 2.87 -12.17
CA THR A 31 -22.75 2.59 -12.78
C THR A 31 -23.91 2.74 -11.78
N GLY A 32 -23.61 2.58 -10.48
CA GLY A 32 -24.51 2.83 -9.36
C GLY A 32 -23.82 3.60 -8.24
N PRO A 33 -24.54 4.01 -7.19
CA PRO A 33 -23.91 4.64 -6.02
C PRO A 33 -22.96 3.63 -5.34
N LEU A 34 -21.75 4.09 -4.98
CA LEU A 34 -20.69 3.23 -4.47
C LEU A 34 -19.87 3.98 -3.42
N ARG A 35 -19.52 3.32 -2.30
CA ARG A 35 -18.47 3.79 -1.40
C ARG A 35 -17.15 3.15 -1.78
N ILE A 36 -16.09 3.94 -1.76
CA ILE A 36 -14.73 3.50 -2.02
C ILE A 36 -13.76 4.00 -0.94
N ALA A 37 -12.62 3.36 -0.83
CA ALA A 37 -11.45 3.91 -0.13
C ALA A 37 -10.24 3.94 -1.06
N LEU A 38 -9.43 4.99 -0.96
CA LEU A 38 -8.16 5.17 -1.68
C LEU A 38 -7.02 5.05 -0.68
N THR A 39 -6.12 4.08 -0.86
CA THR A 39 -5.01 3.80 0.06
C THR A 39 -3.73 3.41 -0.68
N GLY A 40 -2.62 3.26 0.04
CA GLY A 40 -1.32 2.95 -0.56
C GLY A 40 -0.58 4.22 -1.01
N ALA A 41 0.18 4.15 -2.09
CA ALA A 41 0.86 5.30 -2.67
C ALA A 41 -0.15 6.36 -3.09
N ALA A 42 0.11 7.62 -2.75
CA ALA A 42 -0.80 8.71 -3.06
C ALA A 42 -0.74 9.04 -4.57
N PHE A 43 -1.80 8.69 -5.29
CA PHE A 43 -2.03 9.12 -6.67
C PHE A 43 -2.80 10.43 -6.69
N ARG A 44 -2.73 11.18 -7.78
CA ARG A 44 -3.68 12.25 -8.02
C ARG A 44 -5.03 11.62 -8.34
N ALA A 45 -6.05 11.89 -7.53
CA ALA A 45 -7.40 11.39 -7.70
C ALA A 45 -8.35 12.55 -7.96
N THR A 46 -9.13 12.46 -9.03
CA THR A 46 -10.14 13.46 -9.41
C THR A 46 -11.47 12.77 -9.65
N LEU A 47 -12.51 13.27 -9.03
CA LEU A 47 -13.91 12.85 -9.26
C LEU A 47 -14.60 13.89 -10.12
N ARG A 48 -15.20 13.43 -11.23
CA ARG A 48 -16.06 14.24 -12.09
C ARG A 48 -17.50 13.80 -11.92
N GLU A 49 -18.35 14.75 -11.56
CA GLU A 49 -19.78 14.54 -11.39
C GLU A 49 -20.55 15.72 -12.02
N ARG A 50 -21.55 15.46 -12.87
CA ARG A 50 -22.40 16.47 -13.53
C ARG A 50 -21.64 17.60 -14.23
N GLY A 51 -20.42 17.31 -14.72
CA GLY A 51 -19.56 18.29 -15.38
C GLY A 51 -18.60 19.04 -14.45
N GLU A 52 -18.76 18.94 -13.15
CA GLU A 52 -17.86 19.50 -12.15
C GLU A 52 -16.76 18.50 -11.77
N GLU A 53 -15.55 19.00 -11.57
CA GLU A 53 -14.41 18.18 -11.13
C GLU A 53 -13.94 18.63 -9.74
N ARG A 54 -13.67 17.64 -8.88
CA ARG A 54 -13.09 17.89 -7.57
C ARG A 54 -12.00 16.89 -7.24
N PRO A 55 -10.92 17.29 -6.53
CA PRO A 55 -9.92 16.37 -6.06
C PRO A 55 -10.45 15.47 -4.93
N LEU A 56 -9.99 14.22 -4.90
CA LEU A 56 -10.23 13.31 -3.80
C LEU A 56 -8.96 13.16 -2.94
N SER A 57 -9.16 13.14 -1.63
CA SER A 57 -8.08 12.91 -0.67
C SER A 57 -7.70 11.43 -0.63
N TRP A 58 -6.40 11.18 -0.43
CA TRP A 58 -5.87 9.84 -0.23
C TRP A 58 -6.04 9.40 1.24
N ASN A 59 -5.97 8.10 1.49
CA ASN A 59 -6.25 7.49 2.81
C ASN A 59 -7.60 7.93 3.40
N THR A 60 -8.60 8.01 2.53
CA THR A 60 -9.94 8.52 2.84
C THR A 60 -10.99 7.64 2.16
N SER A 61 -12.14 7.46 2.80
CA SER A 61 -13.32 6.88 2.15
C SER A 61 -14.15 7.96 1.46
N HIS A 62 -14.77 7.61 0.33
CA HIS A 62 -15.55 8.53 -0.49
C HIS A 62 -16.85 7.86 -0.94
N ALA A 63 -17.91 8.65 -1.07
CA ALA A 63 -19.12 8.25 -1.78
C ALA A 63 -19.05 8.73 -3.24
N LEU A 64 -19.29 7.82 -4.17
CA LEU A 64 -19.40 8.08 -5.60
C LEU A 64 -20.87 7.91 -6.00
N PRO A 65 -21.54 8.94 -6.53
CA PRO A 65 -22.87 8.79 -7.08
C PRO A 65 -22.85 8.03 -8.41
N ALA A 66 -24.00 7.52 -8.81
CA ALA A 66 -24.16 6.89 -10.12
C ALA A 66 -23.79 7.86 -11.25
N GLY A 67 -23.04 7.39 -12.24
CA GLY A 67 -22.54 8.18 -13.37
C GLY A 67 -21.26 8.96 -13.10
N ALA A 68 -20.78 9.02 -11.86
CA ALA A 68 -19.52 9.70 -11.54
C ALA A 68 -18.30 9.01 -12.17
N GLU A 69 -17.35 9.80 -12.61
CA GLU A 69 -16.09 9.34 -13.21
C GLU A 69 -14.92 9.62 -12.25
N LEU A 70 -14.18 8.59 -11.90
CA LEU A 70 -12.98 8.66 -11.07
C LEU A 70 -11.76 8.52 -11.97
N SER A 71 -10.88 9.51 -11.97
CA SER A 71 -9.58 9.48 -12.65
C SER A 71 -8.47 9.38 -11.63
N LEU A 72 -7.56 8.40 -11.81
CA LEU A 72 -6.41 8.15 -10.98
C LEU A 72 -5.14 8.25 -11.83
N SER A 73 -4.20 9.09 -11.43
CA SER A 73 -2.90 9.25 -12.11
C SER A 73 -1.77 9.02 -11.12
N PRO A 74 -0.69 8.32 -11.53
CA PRO A 74 0.43 8.02 -10.67
C PRO A 74 1.00 9.27 -9.98
N GLY A 75 1.38 9.10 -8.71
CA GLY A 75 2.14 10.04 -7.92
C GLY A 75 3.51 9.43 -7.55
N GLU A 76 4.04 9.82 -6.40
CA GLU A 76 5.23 9.20 -5.85
C GLU A 76 4.88 7.90 -5.11
N GLY A 77 5.66 6.84 -5.35
CA GLY A 77 5.49 5.53 -4.71
C GLY A 77 5.19 4.40 -5.71
N GLY A 78 5.03 3.17 -5.21
CA GLY A 78 4.92 1.97 -6.03
C GLY A 78 3.50 1.52 -6.33
N PHE A 79 2.69 1.31 -5.28
CA PHE A 79 1.40 0.63 -5.38
C PHE A 79 0.30 1.42 -4.69
N ALA A 80 -0.74 1.75 -5.43
CA ALA A 80 -1.96 2.38 -4.95
C ALA A 80 -3.12 1.38 -5.01
N TYR A 81 -4.14 1.59 -4.18
CA TYR A 81 -5.27 0.68 -4.08
C TYR A 81 -6.59 1.45 -4.08
N LEU A 82 -7.49 1.00 -4.95
CA LEU A 82 -8.91 1.37 -4.95
C LEU A 82 -9.69 0.21 -4.33
N THR A 83 -10.25 0.43 -3.17
CA THR A 83 -11.07 -0.54 -2.44
C THR A 83 -12.53 -0.15 -2.58
N PRO A 84 -13.38 -0.91 -3.29
CA PRO A 84 -14.82 -0.71 -3.26
C PRO A 84 -15.41 -1.33 -1.98
N ALA A 85 -16.49 -0.74 -1.47
CA ALA A 85 -17.27 -1.34 -0.41
C ALA A 85 -17.87 -2.67 -0.90
N GLY A 86 -17.75 -3.71 -0.08
CA GLY A 86 -18.10 -5.07 -0.46
C GLY A 86 -17.01 -5.84 -1.21
N GLY A 87 -15.91 -5.17 -1.59
CA GLY A 87 -14.86 -5.77 -2.42
C GLY A 87 -15.29 -5.96 -3.87
N ILE A 88 -14.58 -6.80 -4.62
CA ILE A 88 -14.87 -7.12 -6.03
C ILE A 88 -15.22 -8.60 -6.13
N GLU A 89 -16.36 -8.90 -6.73
CA GLU A 89 -16.85 -10.26 -6.96
C GLU A 89 -16.40 -10.78 -8.34
N THR A 90 -15.17 -11.27 -8.39
CA THR A 90 -14.69 -12.06 -9.54
C THR A 90 -14.58 -13.53 -9.17
N PRO A 91 -14.70 -14.47 -10.12
CA PRO A 91 -14.47 -15.88 -9.84
C PRO A 91 -13.08 -16.10 -9.23
N PRO A 92 -12.97 -16.86 -8.12
CA PRO A 92 -11.68 -17.19 -7.55
C PRO A 92 -10.93 -18.17 -8.45
N VAL A 93 -9.62 -17.97 -8.58
CA VAL A 93 -8.69 -18.90 -9.24
C VAL A 93 -7.74 -19.42 -8.18
N LEU A 94 -7.63 -20.75 -8.03
CA LEU A 94 -6.82 -21.40 -6.98
C LEU A 94 -7.13 -20.87 -5.56
N GLY A 95 -8.40 -20.52 -5.30
CA GLY A 95 -8.86 -20.04 -4.01
C GLY A 95 -8.59 -18.54 -3.74
N ALA A 96 -8.05 -17.79 -4.70
CA ALA A 96 -7.77 -16.36 -4.58
C ALA A 96 -8.38 -15.56 -5.75
N ARG A 97 -8.60 -14.25 -5.51
CA ARG A 97 -8.99 -13.27 -6.53
C ARG A 97 -7.83 -12.36 -6.95
N SER A 98 -6.63 -12.62 -6.46
CA SER A 98 -5.43 -11.90 -6.88
C SER A 98 -4.88 -12.47 -8.18
N ALA A 99 -4.40 -11.59 -9.08
CA ALA A 99 -3.64 -12.01 -10.24
C ALA A 99 -2.17 -12.27 -9.87
N HIS A 100 -1.55 -13.24 -10.55
CA HIS A 100 -0.12 -13.48 -10.58
C HIS A 100 0.33 -13.42 -12.05
N LEU A 101 0.58 -12.21 -12.53
CA LEU A 101 0.77 -11.94 -13.96
C LEU A 101 1.98 -12.67 -14.54
N ALA A 102 3.07 -12.75 -13.78
CA ALA A 102 4.28 -13.45 -14.18
C ALA A 102 4.06 -14.96 -14.41
N ALA A 103 3.10 -15.58 -13.70
CA ALA A 103 2.72 -16.99 -13.86
C ALA A 103 1.53 -17.19 -14.83
N GLY A 104 1.00 -16.13 -15.43
CA GLY A 104 -0.19 -16.21 -16.29
C GLY A 104 -1.48 -16.59 -15.54
N ILE A 105 -1.53 -16.37 -14.21
CA ILE A 105 -2.71 -16.64 -13.40
C ILE A 105 -3.48 -15.33 -13.22
N GLY A 106 -4.74 -15.32 -13.66
CA GLY A 106 -5.49 -14.07 -13.77
C GLY A 106 -4.93 -13.17 -14.88
N ARG A 107 -5.35 -11.91 -14.90
CA ARG A 107 -4.91 -10.92 -15.90
C ARG A 107 -5.01 -9.51 -15.37
N ALA A 108 -4.36 -8.56 -16.04
CA ALA A 108 -4.63 -7.16 -15.84
C ALA A 108 -6.04 -6.80 -16.34
N MET A 109 -6.63 -5.76 -15.75
CA MET A 109 -7.91 -5.23 -16.20
C MET A 109 -7.77 -4.56 -17.56
N GLU A 110 -8.82 -4.64 -18.38
CA GLU A 110 -8.90 -4.06 -19.69
C GLU A 110 -9.91 -2.89 -19.75
N VAL A 111 -9.73 -2.02 -20.74
CA VAL A 111 -10.66 -0.91 -20.97
C VAL A 111 -12.03 -1.46 -21.36
N GLY A 112 -13.10 -0.95 -20.72
CA GLY A 112 -14.47 -1.39 -20.94
C GLY A 112 -14.90 -2.58 -20.09
N GLU A 113 -14.02 -3.08 -19.23
CA GLU A 113 -14.35 -4.16 -18.30
C GLU A 113 -15.23 -3.65 -17.15
N GLU A 114 -16.25 -4.41 -16.80
CA GLU A 114 -17.13 -4.14 -15.68
C GLU A 114 -16.70 -4.96 -14.45
N LEU A 115 -16.61 -4.28 -13.31
CA LEU A 115 -16.31 -4.88 -12.02
C LEU A 115 -17.54 -4.79 -11.12
N ALA A 116 -18.06 -5.94 -10.70
CA ALA A 116 -19.18 -6.00 -9.77
C ALA A 116 -18.67 -5.89 -8.32
N PRO A 117 -19.05 -4.85 -7.57
CA PRO A 117 -18.78 -4.83 -6.12
C PRO A 117 -19.74 -5.81 -5.42
N GLY A 118 -19.26 -6.40 -4.33
CA GLY A 118 -20.10 -7.16 -3.42
C GLY A 118 -20.99 -6.24 -2.57
N PRO A 119 -21.78 -6.83 -1.65
CA PRO A 119 -22.68 -6.08 -0.78
C PRO A 119 -21.91 -5.08 0.11
N ASP A 120 -22.30 -3.81 0.05
CA ASP A 120 -21.75 -2.77 0.91
C ASP A 120 -22.18 -3.02 2.37
N PRO A 121 -21.26 -3.18 3.34
CA PRO A 121 -21.61 -3.35 4.75
C PRO A 121 -22.27 -2.11 5.37
N GLY A 122 -22.35 -1.01 4.65
CA GLY A 122 -22.87 0.27 5.16
C GLY A 122 -21.83 1.05 5.95
N GLY A 123 -22.20 2.27 6.36
CA GLY A 123 -21.39 3.16 7.18
C GLY A 123 -21.10 4.51 6.53
N PRO A 124 -20.40 5.40 7.25
CA PRO A 124 -20.11 6.74 6.77
C PRO A 124 -19.07 6.74 5.63
N ALA A 125 -19.19 7.70 4.73
CA ALA A 125 -18.12 8.14 3.85
C ALA A 125 -17.35 9.30 4.50
N ASP A 126 -16.33 9.82 3.79
CA ASP A 126 -15.47 10.91 4.28
C ASP A 126 -14.76 10.62 5.62
N MET A 127 -14.47 9.33 5.86
CA MET A 127 -13.60 8.92 6.97
C MET A 127 -12.15 8.99 6.53
N VAL A 128 -11.27 9.48 7.40
CA VAL A 128 -9.83 9.63 7.18
C VAL A 128 -9.06 8.72 8.11
N LEU A 129 -7.97 8.17 7.61
CA LEU A 129 -7.03 7.36 8.35
C LEU A 129 -5.59 7.80 8.04
N ASP A 130 -4.80 8.09 9.09
CA ASP A 130 -3.36 8.30 8.89
C ASP A 130 -2.69 6.97 8.55
N PRO A 131 -1.96 6.88 7.42
CA PRO A 131 -1.36 5.62 6.99
C PRO A 131 -0.27 5.18 7.97
N LEU A 132 -0.12 3.86 8.10
CA LEU A 132 1.03 3.31 8.82
C LEU A 132 2.34 3.67 8.09
N PRO A 133 3.41 4.07 8.81
CA PRO A 133 4.65 4.55 8.19
C PRO A 133 5.31 3.49 7.30
N ARG A 134 5.43 3.77 6.00
CA ARG A 134 6.07 2.89 5.01
C ARG A 134 6.58 3.61 3.76
N PHE A 135 6.35 4.91 3.66
CA PHE A 135 6.77 5.71 2.50
C PHE A 135 8.12 6.38 2.78
N GLY A 136 8.88 6.66 1.73
CA GLY A 136 10.15 7.37 1.85
C GLY A 136 11.39 6.50 2.14
N GLY A 137 11.25 5.18 2.28
CA GLY A 137 12.39 4.28 2.58
C GLY A 137 12.76 4.23 4.06
N GLY A 138 14.07 4.26 4.38
CA GLY A 138 14.62 4.22 5.74
C GLY A 138 15.08 2.83 6.17
N ALA A 139 15.12 2.58 7.49
CA ALA A 139 15.60 1.32 8.06
C ALA A 139 14.58 0.20 7.88
N VAL A 140 15.07 -0.97 7.46
CA VAL A 140 14.32 -2.21 7.20
C VAL A 140 14.96 -3.31 8.03
N ARG A 141 14.16 -4.03 8.80
CA ARG A 141 14.63 -5.16 9.60
C ARG A 141 14.70 -6.42 8.76
N VAL A 142 15.80 -7.14 8.90
CA VAL A 142 16.04 -8.40 8.22
C VAL A 142 16.47 -9.47 9.22
N VAL A 143 16.25 -10.72 8.87
CA VAL A 143 16.80 -11.89 9.53
C VAL A 143 17.75 -12.62 8.60
N GLU A 144 18.60 -13.46 9.15
CA GLU A 144 19.38 -14.39 8.35
C GLU A 144 18.48 -15.28 7.51
N SER A 145 18.85 -15.45 6.25
CA SER A 145 18.28 -16.47 5.37
C SER A 145 18.95 -17.82 5.62
N LEU A 146 18.45 -18.87 5.00
CA LEU A 146 19.12 -20.19 5.01
C LEU A 146 20.50 -20.19 4.34
N GLN A 147 20.84 -19.12 3.60
CA GLN A 147 22.05 -19.01 2.81
C GLN A 147 22.94 -17.84 3.24
N THR A 148 22.59 -17.09 4.27
CA THR A 148 23.42 -15.97 4.78
C THR A 148 24.84 -16.46 5.11
N SER A 149 24.97 -17.65 5.71
CA SER A 149 26.26 -18.25 6.04
C SER A 149 27.13 -18.69 4.82
N ALA A 150 26.55 -18.68 3.62
CA ALA A 150 27.30 -18.90 2.39
C ALA A 150 28.07 -17.66 1.93
N PHE A 151 27.76 -16.48 2.48
CA PHE A 151 28.51 -15.25 2.21
C PHE A 151 29.66 -15.08 3.19
N PRO A 152 30.82 -14.52 2.75
CA PRO A 152 31.88 -14.11 3.66
C PRO A 152 31.35 -13.14 4.72
N THR A 153 31.86 -13.23 5.92
CA THR A 153 31.45 -12.34 7.04
C THR A 153 31.57 -10.86 6.65
N GLU A 154 32.63 -10.50 5.92
CA GLU A 154 32.88 -9.14 5.44
C GLU A 154 31.77 -8.65 4.50
N GLN A 155 31.20 -9.54 3.67
CA GLN A 155 30.10 -9.19 2.77
C GLN A 155 28.79 -8.99 3.53
N VAL A 156 28.52 -9.81 4.54
CA VAL A 156 27.34 -9.65 5.42
C VAL A 156 27.45 -8.35 6.23
N GLU A 157 28.61 -8.05 6.81
CA GLU A 157 28.86 -6.83 7.54
C GLU A 157 28.79 -5.59 6.62
N ARG A 158 29.32 -5.69 5.40
CA ARG A 158 29.22 -4.65 4.40
C ARG A 158 27.75 -4.40 4.03
N PHE A 159 26.97 -5.45 3.80
CA PHE A 159 25.54 -5.35 3.54
C PHE A 159 24.81 -4.59 4.66
N HIS A 160 25.11 -4.91 5.91
CA HIS A 160 24.52 -4.23 7.07
C HIS A 160 24.87 -2.74 7.16
N ARG A 161 26.08 -2.35 6.75
CA ARG A 161 26.56 -0.96 6.80
C ARG A 161 26.21 -0.14 5.55
N THR A 162 25.82 -0.81 4.47
CA THR A 162 25.54 -0.15 3.18
C THR A 162 24.20 0.58 3.21
N THR A 163 24.19 1.82 2.73
CA THR A 163 22.97 2.51 2.36
C THR A 163 22.70 2.24 0.88
N PHE A 164 21.56 1.65 0.61
CA PHE A 164 21.11 1.35 -0.74
C PHE A 164 20.22 2.45 -1.28
N ARG A 165 20.21 2.62 -2.60
CA ARG A 165 19.23 3.44 -3.32
C ARG A 165 18.26 2.53 -4.07
N ARG A 166 16.97 2.73 -3.84
CA ARG A 166 15.93 2.01 -4.58
C ARG A 166 16.05 2.39 -6.07
N ASP A 167 16.27 1.40 -6.94
CA ASP A 167 16.32 1.60 -8.40
C ASP A 167 14.91 1.91 -8.95
N ALA A 168 14.82 2.65 -10.06
CA ALA A 168 13.54 2.90 -10.74
C ALA A 168 12.90 1.61 -11.25
N ARG A 169 13.72 0.60 -11.57
CA ARG A 169 13.27 -0.72 -11.99
C ARG A 169 12.75 -1.50 -10.79
N GLY A 170 11.47 -1.69 -10.73
CA GLY A 170 10.79 -2.48 -9.71
C GLY A 170 9.38 -2.78 -10.18
N ASN A 171 8.92 -3.97 -9.88
CA ASN A 171 7.58 -4.45 -10.21
C ASN A 171 7.08 -5.38 -9.10
N ARG A 172 6.00 -6.10 -9.34
CA ARG A 172 5.43 -7.06 -8.38
C ARG A 172 6.34 -8.27 -8.09
N MET A 173 7.35 -8.54 -8.93
CA MET A 173 8.33 -9.62 -8.69
C MET A 173 9.41 -9.20 -7.69
N GLY A 174 9.87 -7.94 -7.74
CA GLY A 174 10.93 -7.48 -6.86
C GLY A 174 11.39 -6.05 -7.08
N VAL A 175 12.20 -5.58 -6.16
CA VAL A 175 12.80 -4.24 -6.15
C VAL A 175 14.31 -4.37 -6.23
N ARG A 176 14.91 -3.78 -7.25
CA ARG A 176 16.36 -3.68 -7.40
C ARG A 176 16.92 -2.61 -6.47
N LEU A 177 18.05 -2.90 -5.86
CA LEU A 177 18.76 -1.99 -4.97
C LEU A 177 20.14 -1.67 -5.55
N ASN A 178 20.50 -0.39 -5.54
CA ASN A 178 21.82 0.07 -5.94
C ASN A 178 22.64 0.36 -4.66
N PRO A 179 23.75 -0.36 -4.41
CA PRO A 179 24.66 -0.02 -3.32
C PRO A 179 25.17 1.41 -3.48
N GLY A 180 25.25 2.18 -2.37
CA GLY A 180 25.67 3.57 -2.42
C GLY A 180 27.13 3.79 -2.88
N ASP A 181 27.97 2.76 -2.73
CA ASP A 181 29.38 2.72 -3.18
C ASP A 181 29.54 2.18 -4.62
N GLY A 182 28.45 1.76 -5.25
CA GLY A 182 28.45 1.22 -6.60
C GLY A 182 29.08 -0.17 -6.75
N THR A 183 29.53 -0.81 -5.65
CA THR A 183 30.19 -2.11 -5.67
C THR A 183 29.19 -3.24 -5.45
N GLY A 184 29.17 -4.25 -6.31
CA GLY A 184 28.35 -5.47 -6.13
C GLY A 184 28.75 -6.31 -4.94
N PHE A 185 27.93 -7.28 -4.57
CA PHE A 185 28.19 -8.26 -3.53
C PHE A 185 28.73 -9.56 -4.14
N GLU A 186 29.54 -10.25 -3.37
CA GLU A 186 30.18 -11.51 -3.79
C GLU A 186 29.80 -12.65 -2.85
N ALA A 187 29.73 -13.86 -3.39
CA ALA A 187 29.59 -15.09 -2.61
C ALA A 187 30.63 -16.11 -3.06
N PRO A 188 31.24 -16.90 -2.14
CA PRO A 188 32.13 -17.97 -2.49
C PRO A 188 31.42 -18.99 -3.37
N GLY A 189 32.15 -19.52 -4.39
CA GLY A 189 31.57 -20.48 -5.33
C GLY A 189 30.69 -19.83 -6.45
N GLY A 190 30.65 -18.51 -6.49
CA GLY A 190 29.89 -17.75 -7.49
C GLY A 190 28.47 -17.41 -7.04
N LEU A 191 27.79 -16.63 -7.87
CA LEU A 191 26.44 -16.13 -7.61
C LEU A 191 25.36 -16.99 -8.30
N SER A 192 25.65 -18.26 -8.54
CA SER A 192 24.70 -19.26 -9.06
C SER A 192 24.78 -20.49 -8.17
N ILE A 193 23.65 -20.85 -7.58
CA ILE A 193 23.49 -22.00 -6.69
C ILE A 193 22.44 -22.97 -7.24
N LEU A 194 22.34 -24.16 -6.68
CA LEU A 194 21.19 -25.02 -6.94
C LEU A 194 19.91 -24.30 -6.57
N SER A 195 18.92 -24.32 -7.49
CA SER A 195 17.64 -23.65 -7.26
C SER A 195 16.95 -24.17 -6.00
N GLU A 196 16.60 -23.24 -5.12
CA GLU A 196 15.87 -23.51 -3.88
C GLU A 196 14.57 -22.72 -3.82
N ILE A 197 13.68 -23.06 -2.89
CA ILE A 197 12.46 -22.31 -2.62
C ILE A 197 12.84 -20.90 -2.18
N VAL A 198 12.21 -19.91 -2.81
CA VAL A 198 12.32 -18.50 -2.46
C VAL A 198 10.94 -17.94 -2.07
N GLN A 199 10.93 -16.85 -1.32
CA GLN A 199 9.71 -16.23 -0.81
C GLN A 199 9.79 -14.70 -0.86
N PRO A 200 8.64 -14.00 -0.83
CA PRO A 200 8.62 -12.55 -0.68
C PRO A 200 9.41 -12.12 0.57
N GLY A 201 10.26 -11.12 0.39
CA GLY A 201 11.18 -10.63 1.42
C GLY A 201 12.61 -11.14 1.29
N ASP A 202 12.86 -12.25 0.59
CA ASP A 202 14.22 -12.71 0.34
C ASP A 202 15.01 -11.66 -0.45
N ILE A 203 16.27 -11.44 -0.07
CA ILE A 203 17.18 -10.52 -0.73
C ILE A 203 18.20 -11.36 -1.50
N GLN A 204 17.94 -11.54 -2.78
CA GLN A 204 18.81 -12.27 -3.70
C GLN A 204 19.95 -11.39 -4.21
N ILE A 205 21.15 -11.96 -4.32
CA ILE A 205 22.28 -11.32 -4.98
C ILE A 205 22.42 -11.95 -6.37
N THR A 206 22.15 -11.15 -7.41
CA THR A 206 22.22 -11.61 -8.81
C THR A 206 23.66 -11.78 -9.28
N GLY A 207 23.85 -12.40 -10.45
CA GLY A 207 25.18 -12.74 -10.98
C GLY A 207 26.13 -11.54 -11.19
N ASP A 208 25.60 -10.33 -11.24
CA ASP A 208 26.37 -9.07 -11.28
C ASP A 208 26.59 -8.46 -9.87
N GLY A 209 26.24 -9.18 -8.81
CA GLY A 209 26.39 -8.71 -7.44
C GLY A 209 25.31 -7.75 -6.96
N THR A 210 24.24 -7.53 -7.75
CA THR A 210 23.16 -6.58 -7.41
C THR A 210 22.14 -7.22 -6.48
N PRO A 211 21.77 -6.59 -5.34
CA PRO A 211 20.69 -7.07 -4.49
C PRO A 211 19.31 -6.78 -5.08
N TYR A 212 18.43 -7.78 -4.96
CA TYR A 212 16.99 -7.68 -5.27
C TYR A 212 16.17 -8.15 -4.08
N VAL A 213 15.25 -7.32 -3.61
CA VAL A 213 14.24 -7.74 -2.61
C VAL A 213 13.05 -8.32 -3.36
N LEU A 214 12.75 -9.60 -3.13
CA LEU A 214 11.64 -10.29 -3.76
C LEU A 214 10.30 -9.80 -3.20
N LEU A 215 9.29 -9.66 -4.07
CA LEU A 215 7.93 -9.24 -3.73
C LEU A 215 6.90 -10.35 -4.05
N CYS A 216 5.62 -10.00 -4.04
CA CYS A 216 4.50 -10.94 -4.06
C CYS A 216 4.37 -11.81 -5.33
N GLU A 217 4.94 -11.39 -6.47
CA GLU A 217 4.99 -12.17 -7.72
C GLU A 217 6.37 -12.76 -8.01
N CYS A 218 7.25 -12.87 -7.00
CA CYS A 218 8.51 -13.56 -7.21
C CYS A 218 8.29 -15.02 -7.63
N GLN A 219 9.28 -15.58 -8.30
CA GLN A 219 9.31 -17.00 -8.63
C GLN A 219 9.23 -17.87 -7.36
N THR A 220 8.80 -19.11 -7.49
CA THR A 220 8.74 -20.07 -6.35
C THR A 220 10.07 -20.69 -6.03
N THR A 221 10.98 -20.74 -7.02
CA THR A 221 12.35 -21.23 -6.86
C THR A 221 13.32 -20.29 -7.55
N GLY A 222 14.55 -20.19 -7.02
CA GLY A 222 15.59 -19.33 -7.57
C GLY A 222 16.99 -19.88 -7.32
N GLY A 223 17.88 -19.62 -8.26
CA GLY A 223 19.29 -20.07 -8.23
C GLY A 223 20.28 -18.97 -7.85
N TYR A 224 19.82 -17.85 -7.30
CA TYR A 224 20.68 -16.80 -6.73
C TYR A 224 20.73 -16.90 -5.20
N PRO A 225 21.92 -16.76 -4.58
CA PRO A 225 22.06 -16.82 -3.14
C PRO A 225 21.34 -15.66 -2.46
N ARG A 226 20.80 -15.93 -1.28
CA ARG A 226 20.05 -14.96 -0.46
C ARG A 226 20.91 -14.51 0.72
N ILE A 227 21.22 -13.22 0.78
CA ILE A 227 22.04 -12.65 1.86
C ILE A 227 21.23 -12.43 3.15
N ALA A 228 19.94 -12.15 3.04
CA ALA A 228 19.04 -11.91 4.17
C ALA A 228 17.58 -12.08 3.73
N THR A 229 16.65 -12.05 4.70
CA THR A 229 15.21 -12.00 4.44
C THR A 229 14.58 -10.85 5.23
N VAL A 230 13.85 -9.97 4.55
CA VAL A 230 13.11 -8.84 5.13
C VAL A 230 11.96 -9.35 5.99
N LEU A 231 11.74 -8.77 7.17
CA LEU A 231 10.57 -9.09 7.98
C LEU A 231 9.28 -8.70 7.22
N PRO A 232 8.25 -9.57 7.20
CA PRO A 232 6.99 -9.28 6.49
C PRO A 232 6.35 -7.93 6.87
N CYS A 233 6.51 -7.49 8.13
CA CYS A 233 6.01 -6.18 8.57
C CYS A 233 6.73 -4.98 7.95
N ASP A 234 7.97 -5.14 7.49
CA ASP A 234 8.77 -4.09 6.86
C ASP A 234 8.78 -4.16 5.33
N LEU A 235 8.29 -5.27 4.72
CA LEU A 235 8.33 -5.46 3.27
C LEU A 235 7.58 -4.35 2.52
N SER A 236 6.50 -3.84 3.09
CA SER A 236 5.75 -2.72 2.52
C SER A 236 6.58 -1.42 2.44
N ARG A 237 7.57 -1.22 3.31
CA ARG A 237 8.50 -0.09 3.25
C ARG A 237 9.40 -0.17 2.03
N VAL A 238 9.88 -1.37 1.70
CA VAL A 238 10.66 -1.61 0.48
C VAL A 238 9.80 -1.41 -0.77
N ALA A 239 8.59 -2.00 -0.78
CA ALA A 239 7.69 -1.94 -1.93
C ALA A 239 7.22 -0.52 -2.24
N GLN A 240 6.99 0.32 -1.21
CA GLN A 240 6.46 1.68 -1.34
C GLN A 240 7.54 2.77 -1.36
N ALA A 241 8.81 2.43 -1.19
CA ALA A 241 9.90 3.39 -1.33
C ALA A 241 9.90 3.97 -2.75
N PRO A 242 9.94 5.30 -2.94
CA PRO A 242 10.05 5.89 -4.27
C PRO A 242 11.44 5.63 -4.88
N PRO A 243 11.60 5.71 -6.21
CA PRO A 243 12.91 5.65 -6.85
C PRO A 243 13.89 6.63 -6.22
N GLY A 244 15.12 6.18 -5.97
CA GLY A 244 16.17 6.98 -5.34
C GLY A 244 16.09 7.04 -3.80
N ALA A 245 15.01 6.58 -3.17
CA ALA A 245 14.91 6.53 -1.71
C ALA A 245 16.02 5.69 -1.09
N ALA A 246 16.53 6.15 0.04
CA ALA A 246 17.54 5.44 0.81
C ALA A 246 16.90 4.31 1.63
N LEU A 247 17.49 3.13 1.57
CA LEU A 247 17.15 1.95 2.36
C LEU A 247 18.39 1.43 3.07
N THR A 248 18.26 1.09 4.34
CA THR A 248 19.29 0.39 5.11
C THR A 248 18.70 -0.88 5.71
N PHE A 249 19.51 -1.92 5.82
CA PHE A 249 19.05 -3.23 6.34
C PHE A 249 19.72 -3.53 7.66
N ARG A 250 18.92 -3.76 8.71
CA ARG A 250 19.39 -4.08 10.04
C ARG A 250 19.02 -5.52 10.38
N PHE A 251 20.04 -6.35 10.59
CA PHE A 251 19.82 -7.69 11.14
C PHE A 251 19.24 -7.61 12.55
N VAL A 252 18.22 -8.39 12.79
CA VAL A 252 17.58 -8.52 14.10
C VAL A 252 17.56 -9.97 14.54
N SER A 253 17.55 -10.18 15.85
CA SER A 253 17.36 -11.52 16.42
C SER A 253 15.96 -12.04 16.11
N ARG A 254 15.80 -13.37 16.25
CA ARG A 254 14.48 -14.00 16.08
C ARG A 254 13.44 -13.44 17.05
N ASP A 255 13.83 -13.12 18.27
CA ASP A 255 12.90 -12.58 19.29
C ASP A 255 12.51 -11.13 18.98
N GLU A 256 13.47 -10.29 18.54
CA GLU A 256 13.16 -8.94 18.04
C GLU A 256 12.24 -9.00 16.82
N GLY A 257 12.47 -9.94 15.90
CA GLY A 257 11.61 -10.15 14.73
C GLY A 257 10.19 -10.55 15.12
N ARG A 258 10.02 -11.47 16.08
CA ARG A 258 8.70 -11.86 16.60
C ARG A 258 8.00 -10.72 17.29
N ALA A 259 8.71 -9.93 18.11
CA ALA A 259 8.16 -8.74 18.75
C ALA A 259 7.68 -7.72 17.72
N ALA A 260 8.49 -7.45 16.67
CA ALA A 260 8.13 -6.55 15.58
C ALA A 260 6.87 -7.00 14.82
N MET A 261 6.73 -8.30 14.57
CA MET A 261 5.52 -8.86 13.93
C MET A 261 4.29 -8.73 14.83
N ALA A 262 4.43 -8.94 16.14
CA ALA A 262 3.35 -8.76 17.11
C ALA A 262 2.91 -7.28 17.19
N ASP A 263 3.86 -6.34 17.21
CA ASP A 263 3.58 -4.89 17.16
C ASP A 263 2.81 -4.51 15.90
N HIS A 264 3.25 -5.03 14.77
CA HIS A 264 2.59 -4.81 13.49
C HIS A 264 1.15 -5.35 13.47
N ALA A 265 0.94 -6.55 14.01
CA ALA A 265 -0.41 -7.13 14.13
C ALA A 265 -1.32 -6.27 15.01
N ARG A 266 -0.80 -5.75 16.15
CA ARG A 266 -1.54 -4.81 17.01
C ARG A 266 -1.86 -3.50 16.30
N ALA A 267 -0.92 -2.96 15.54
CA ALA A 267 -1.14 -1.74 14.75
C ALA A 267 -2.25 -1.94 13.71
N LEU A 268 -2.26 -3.08 13.00
CA LEU A 268 -3.33 -3.41 12.05
C LEU A 268 -4.70 -3.58 12.74
N ALA A 269 -4.74 -4.25 13.89
CA ALA A 269 -5.96 -4.43 14.66
C ALA A 269 -6.55 -3.10 15.18
N SER A 270 -5.70 -2.10 15.44
CA SER A 270 -6.12 -0.78 15.94
C SER A 270 -6.64 0.18 14.86
N LEU A 271 -6.55 -0.16 13.56
CA LEU A 271 -6.87 0.78 12.48
C LEU A 271 -8.28 1.35 12.57
N ARG A 272 -9.29 0.54 12.90
CA ARG A 272 -10.69 1.01 13.04
C ARG A 272 -10.84 2.06 14.14
N GLY A 273 -10.12 1.94 15.24
CA GLY A 273 -10.14 2.91 16.34
C GLY A 273 -9.40 4.22 16.03
N ARG A 274 -8.68 4.28 14.91
CA ARG A 274 -7.94 5.47 14.46
C ARG A 274 -8.67 6.27 13.39
N LEU A 275 -9.83 5.80 12.95
CA LEU A 275 -10.66 6.50 11.99
C LEU A 275 -11.20 7.80 12.58
N ARG A 276 -11.22 8.84 11.78
CA ARG A 276 -11.83 10.13 12.14
C ARG A 276 -12.64 10.69 10.97
N PRO A 277 -13.73 11.43 11.22
CA PRO A 277 -14.42 12.15 10.17
C PRO A 277 -13.48 13.17 9.52
N ARG A 278 -13.60 13.36 8.21
CA ARG A 278 -12.89 14.42 7.51
C ARG A 278 -13.54 15.75 7.89
N LEU A 279 -12.77 16.63 8.51
CA LEU A 279 -13.20 18.01 8.74
C LEU A 279 -13.22 18.73 7.39
N ARG A 280 -14.37 19.27 7.01
CA ARG A 280 -14.48 20.12 5.84
C ARG A 280 -13.94 21.51 6.19
N ASP A 281 -13.11 22.07 5.33
CA ASP A 281 -12.68 23.45 5.47
C ASP A 281 -13.87 24.37 5.08
N PRO A 282 -14.41 25.17 6.00
CA PRO A 282 -15.50 26.11 5.68
C PRO A 282 -15.15 27.05 4.53
N ALA A 283 -13.89 27.45 4.37
CA ALA A 283 -13.45 28.32 3.29
C ALA A 283 -13.53 27.66 1.89
N ALA A 284 -13.51 26.31 1.84
CA ALA A 284 -13.64 25.53 0.61
C ALA A 284 -15.08 25.08 0.30
N MET A 285 -16.08 25.48 1.11
CA MET A 285 -17.49 25.15 0.91
C MET A 285 -18.18 26.23 0.07
N ALA A 286 -18.40 25.95 -1.22
CA ALA A 286 -19.09 26.88 -2.14
C ALA A 286 -20.52 27.18 -1.69
N ASP A 287 -21.17 26.27 -0.98
CA ASP A 287 -22.54 26.34 -0.48
C ASP A 287 -22.65 26.57 1.03
N LEU A 288 -21.59 27.09 1.67
CA LEU A 288 -21.52 27.28 3.13
C LEU A 288 -22.73 28.06 3.68
N LEU A 289 -23.21 29.03 2.92
CA LEU A 289 -24.36 29.86 3.30
C LEU A 289 -25.69 29.10 3.26
N SER A 290 -25.75 27.94 2.60
CA SER A 290 -26.96 27.10 2.59
C SER A 290 -27.11 26.26 3.86
N TYR A 291 -26.06 26.15 4.64
CA TYR A 291 -26.08 25.42 5.91
C TYR A 291 -26.59 26.34 7.03
N ASN A 292 -27.61 25.90 7.74
CA ASN A 292 -28.03 26.57 8.98
C ASN A 292 -27.00 26.22 10.10
N LEU A 293 -26.02 27.10 10.28
CA LEU A 293 -24.97 26.93 11.26
C LEU A 293 -25.41 27.29 12.70
N ILE A 294 -26.61 27.84 12.86
CA ILE A 294 -27.16 28.27 14.14
C ILE A 294 -28.39 27.42 14.43
N GLY A 295 -28.23 26.45 15.31
CA GLY A 295 -29.31 25.59 15.80
C GLY A 295 -30.17 26.29 16.87
N GLY A 296 -30.97 27.27 16.47
CA GLY A 296 -31.90 27.96 17.35
C GLY A 296 -31.82 29.49 17.22
N VAL A 297 -32.94 30.17 17.36
CA VAL A 297 -33.01 31.62 17.46
C VAL A 297 -32.87 31.96 18.94
N VAL A 298 -31.77 32.62 19.33
CA VAL A 298 -31.68 33.27 20.64
C VAL A 298 -32.30 34.65 20.50
N SER A 299 -33.50 34.83 21.07
CA SER A 299 -34.11 36.14 21.17
C SER A 299 -33.33 36.96 22.19
N ALA A 300 -32.84 38.14 21.80
CA ALA A 300 -32.16 39.08 22.69
C ALA A 300 -33.15 39.86 23.60
N HIS A 301 -34.43 39.55 23.51
CA HIS A 301 -35.49 40.19 24.31
C HIS A 301 -36.07 39.20 25.34
N HIS A 302 -35.32 38.90 26.40
CA HIS A 302 -35.92 38.56 27.69
C HIS A 302 -36.06 39.90 28.47
N GLN A 303 -37.23 40.52 28.38
CA GLN A 303 -37.65 41.47 29.40
C GLN A 303 -37.94 40.67 30.69
N GLU A 304 -37.16 40.93 31.72
CA GLU A 304 -37.53 40.57 33.08
C GLU A 304 -38.77 41.38 33.44
N ASP A 305 -39.91 40.76 33.42
CA ASP A 305 -41.08 41.30 34.17
C ASP A 305 -40.88 41.00 35.64
N ALA A 306 -40.43 42.01 36.35
CA ALA A 306 -40.48 42.06 37.82
C ALA A 306 -41.91 42.23 38.27
N SER A 307 -42.42 41.35 39.09
CA SER A 307 -43.44 41.56 40.10
C SER A 307 -43.29 40.58 41.26
#